data_32c927a7c0884be78151059659922f75
#
_entry.id   32c927a7c0884be78151059659922f75
#
_cell.length_a   1.000
_cell.length_b   1.000
_cell.length_c   1.000
_cell.angle_alpha   90.00
_cell.angle_beta   90.00
_cell.angle_gamma   90.00
#
_symmetry.space_group_name_H-M   'P 1'
#
loop_
_entity.id
_entity.type
_entity.pdbx_description
1 polymer ?
#
loop_
_entity_poly.entity_id
_entity_poly.type
_entity_poly.pdbx_seq_one_letter_code
_entity_poly.pdbx_strand_id
1 'polypeptide(L)'
;RIFAWLYNLDSKDYLANRSYDRIAVKEKYWDGKKVKTPFGREIEADAFHALNYLIQSTTADMVLRQAIKVYDLLKDSKSYIAFMIHDSLVIDLAKEDKGLLTKVFEVFSQTDLGEFSISTQAGKSFGEMRKIKWT
;
A
#
# COMPACT_ATOMS: atom_id res chain seq x y z
N ARG A 1 3.76 -4.57 -17.07
CA ARG A 1 2.63 -4.97 -17.92
C ARG A 1 1.29 -4.50 -17.35
N ILE A 2 0.90 -4.90 -16.15
CA ILE A 2 -0.38 -4.50 -15.52
C ILE A 2 -0.46 -2.97 -15.33
N PHE A 3 0.59 -2.33 -14.84
CA PHE A 3 0.61 -0.86 -14.70
C PHE A 3 0.42 -0.13 -16.03
N ALA A 4 1.10 -0.56 -17.09
CA ALA A 4 0.93 0.03 -18.40
C ALA A 4 -0.52 -0.12 -18.91
N TRP A 5 -1.15 -1.26 -18.68
CA TRP A 5 -2.56 -1.48 -19.00
C TRP A 5 -3.49 -0.62 -18.15
N LEU A 6 -3.20 -0.50 -16.86
CA LEU A 6 -4.06 0.23 -15.91
C LEU A 6 -4.15 1.72 -16.23
N TYR A 7 -3.02 2.32 -16.62
CA TYR A 7 -2.92 3.76 -16.88
C TYR A 7 -3.02 4.14 -18.36
N ASN A 8 -3.00 3.18 -19.26
CA ASN A 8 -3.26 3.40 -20.68
C ASN A 8 -4.64 2.85 -21.05
N LEU A 9 -5.63 3.74 -21.18
CA LEU A 9 -6.99 3.36 -21.50
C LEU A 9 -7.14 2.66 -22.87
N ASP A 10 -6.21 2.93 -23.79
CA ASP A 10 -6.18 2.31 -25.12
C ASP A 10 -5.48 0.94 -25.15
N SER A 11 -4.95 0.50 -24.01
CA SER A 11 -4.27 -0.79 -23.91
C SER A 11 -5.24 -1.95 -24.16
N LYS A 12 -4.90 -2.77 -25.15
CA LYS A 12 -5.63 -3.98 -25.57
C LYS A 12 -5.03 -5.26 -24.97
N ASP A 13 -4.39 -5.19 -23.78
CA ASP A 13 -3.85 -6.39 -23.14
C ASP A 13 -4.96 -7.37 -22.81
N TYR A 14 -5.05 -8.44 -23.59
CA TYR A 14 -6.11 -9.45 -23.50
C TYR A 14 -6.17 -10.12 -22.13
N LEU A 15 -5.01 -10.46 -21.55
CA LEU A 15 -4.98 -11.17 -20.26
C LEU A 15 -5.43 -10.24 -19.12
N ALA A 16 -5.00 -8.98 -19.15
CA ALA A 16 -5.43 -8.00 -18.16
C ALA A 16 -6.93 -7.70 -18.29
N ASN A 17 -7.44 -7.50 -19.50
CA ASN A 17 -8.88 -7.27 -19.73
C ASN A 17 -9.76 -8.47 -19.34
N ARG A 18 -9.24 -9.70 -19.45
CA ARG A 18 -9.96 -10.90 -19.01
C ARG A 18 -10.00 -11.04 -17.49
N SER A 19 -8.92 -10.61 -16.80
CA SER A 19 -8.76 -10.80 -15.36
C SER A 19 -9.32 -9.64 -14.52
N TYR A 20 -9.40 -8.45 -15.10
CA TYR A 20 -9.76 -7.23 -14.38
C TYR A 20 -10.72 -6.37 -15.19
N ASP A 21 -11.82 -5.97 -14.56
CA ASP A 21 -12.78 -5.04 -15.14
C ASP A 21 -12.53 -3.61 -14.61
N ARG A 22 -11.63 -2.89 -15.28
CA ARG A 22 -11.30 -1.49 -14.91
C ARG A 22 -12.47 -0.52 -15.17
N ILE A 23 -13.38 -0.85 -16.06
CA ILE A 23 -14.56 -0.02 -16.37
C ILE A 23 -15.54 -0.10 -15.21
N ALA A 24 -15.90 -1.31 -14.78
CA ALA A 24 -16.80 -1.51 -13.65
C ALA A 24 -16.21 -0.94 -12.35
N VAL A 25 -14.89 -1.06 -12.13
CA VAL A 25 -14.23 -0.42 -10.98
C VAL A 25 -14.34 1.08 -11.03
N LYS A 26 -14.10 1.71 -12.19
CA LYS A 26 -14.24 3.15 -12.36
C LYS A 26 -15.68 3.61 -12.13
N GLU A 27 -16.67 2.96 -12.73
CA GLU A 27 -18.09 3.27 -12.56
C GLU A 27 -18.56 3.17 -11.12
N LYS A 28 -18.02 2.21 -10.37
CA LYS A 28 -18.36 2.03 -8.95
C LYS A 28 -17.85 3.16 -8.06
N TYR A 29 -16.70 3.76 -8.37
CA TYR A 29 -16.01 4.68 -7.46
C TYR A 29 -15.90 6.11 -7.96
N TRP A 30 -16.35 6.41 -9.18
CA TRP A 30 -16.29 7.73 -9.80
C TRP A 30 -17.68 8.19 -10.26
N ASP A 31 -18.11 9.37 -9.82
CA ASP A 31 -19.43 9.95 -10.10
C ASP A 31 -19.47 10.87 -11.34
N GLY A 32 -18.35 10.96 -12.08
CA GLY A 32 -18.18 11.87 -13.21
C GLY A 32 -17.40 13.15 -12.88
N LYS A 33 -17.18 13.43 -11.58
CA LYS A 33 -16.42 14.60 -11.09
C LYS A 33 -15.43 14.23 -10.00
N LYS A 34 -15.81 13.28 -9.13
CA LYS A 34 -15.02 12.86 -7.98
C LYS A 34 -14.87 11.36 -7.91
N VAL A 35 -13.74 10.93 -7.43
CA VAL A 35 -13.49 9.56 -7.01
C VAL A 35 -13.71 9.48 -5.50
N LYS A 36 -14.45 8.47 -5.05
CA LYS A 36 -14.60 8.13 -3.63
C LYS A 36 -13.90 6.79 -3.35
N THR A 37 -12.84 6.82 -2.55
CA THR A 37 -12.09 5.61 -2.20
C THR A 37 -12.90 4.69 -1.28
N PRO A 38 -12.55 3.39 -1.16
CA PRO A 38 -13.15 2.48 -0.19
C PRO A 38 -13.06 2.98 1.26
N PHE A 39 -12.10 3.85 1.56
CA PHE A 39 -11.90 4.46 2.87
C PHE A 39 -12.61 5.81 3.06
N GLY A 40 -13.40 6.22 2.07
CA GLY A 40 -14.24 7.42 2.16
C GLY A 40 -13.56 8.73 1.73
N ARG A 41 -12.31 8.70 1.26
CA ARG A 41 -11.65 9.90 0.71
C ARG A 41 -12.29 10.28 -0.62
N GLU A 42 -12.61 11.56 -0.78
CA GLU A 42 -13.11 12.12 -2.04
C GLU A 42 -12.01 12.97 -2.71
N ILE A 43 -11.83 12.77 -4.03
CA ILE A 43 -10.79 13.42 -4.83
C ILE A 43 -11.40 13.84 -6.15
N GLU A 44 -11.26 15.12 -6.52
CA GLU A 44 -11.65 15.58 -7.83
C GLU A 44 -10.81 14.92 -8.92
N ALA A 45 -11.47 14.35 -9.92
CA ALA A 45 -10.82 13.63 -11.00
C ALA A 45 -11.67 13.64 -12.26
N ASP A 46 -11.02 13.87 -13.39
CA ASP A 46 -11.61 13.63 -14.70
C ASP A 46 -11.62 12.13 -15.06
N ALA A 47 -12.26 11.82 -16.18
CA ALA A 47 -12.39 10.44 -16.65
C ALA A 47 -11.06 9.73 -16.91
N PHE A 48 -10.00 10.46 -17.25
CA PHE A 48 -8.68 9.91 -17.55
C PHE A 48 -7.91 9.57 -16.28
N HIS A 49 -7.99 10.44 -15.25
CA HIS A 49 -7.23 10.29 -13.99
C HIS A 49 -7.97 9.51 -12.91
N ALA A 50 -9.30 9.32 -13.04
CA ALA A 50 -10.15 8.73 -12.01
C ALA A 50 -9.62 7.40 -11.46
N LEU A 51 -9.26 6.46 -12.34
CA LEU A 51 -8.77 5.15 -11.92
C LEU A 51 -7.40 5.22 -11.24
N ASN A 52 -6.51 6.06 -11.76
CA ASN A 52 -5.19 6.28 -11.17
C ASN A 52 -5.30 6.88 -9.76
N TYR A 53 -6.10 7.93 -9.61
CA TYR A 53 -6.32 8.58 -8.30
C TYR A 53 -7.00 7.63 -7.31
N LEU A 54 -7.96 6.82 -7.76
CA LEU A 54 -8.58 5.79 -6.93
C LEU A 54 -7.53 4.84 -6.34
N ILE A 55 -6.68 4.26 -7.20
CA ILE A 55 -5.72 3.25 -6.78
C ILE A 55 -4.64 3.86 -5.89
N GLN A 56 -4.03 4.98 -6.29
CA GLN A 56 -2.96 5.61 -5.52
C GLN A 56 -3.45 6.07 -4.15
N SER A 57 -4.63 6.70 -4.08
CA SER A 57 -5.17 7.19 -2.82
C SER A 57 -5.64 6.06 -1.91
N THR A 58 -6.23 4.99 -2.47
CA THR A 58 -6.61 3.80 -1.70
C THR A 58 -5.37 3.15 -1.10
N THR A 59 -4.30 3.00 -1.90
CA THR A 59 -3.03 2.43 -1.42
C THR A 59 -2.42 3.29 -0.32
N ALA A 60 -2.37 4.61 -0.50
CA ALA A 60 -1.83 5.52 0.50
C ALA A 60 -2.61 5.46 1.82
N ASP A 61 -3.95 5.45 1.76
CA ASP A 61 -4.79 5.34 2.94
C ASP A 61 -4.62 3.98 3.63
N MET A 62 -4.52 2.90 2.86
CA MET A 62 -4.27 1.56 3.37
C MET A 62 -2.94 1.48 4.14
N VAL A 63 -1.85 1.96 3.54
CA VAL A 63 -0.52 1.96 4.17
C VAL A 63 -0.52 2.80 5.44
N LEU A 64 -1.16 3.97 5.43
CA LEU A 64 -1.27 4.84 6.61
C LEU A 64 -2.06 4.15 7.74
N ARG A 65 -3.16 3.49 7.44
CA ARG A 65 -3.95 2.73 8.42
C ARG A 65 -3.12 1.60 9.05
N GLN A 66 -2.36 0.88 8.23
CA GLN A 66 -1.47 -0.16 8.74
C GLN A 66 -0.30 0.42 9.56
N ALA A 67 0.25 1.57 9.18
CA ALA A 67 1.26 2.25 9.96
C ALA A 67 0.76 2.66 11.35
N ILE A 68 -0.50 3.09 11.47
CA ILE A 68 -1.13 3.39 12.77
C ILE A 68 -1.21 2.11 13.63
N LYS A 69 -1.62 0.98 13.06
CA LYS A 69 -1.67 -0.30 13.79
C LYS A 69 -0.26 -0.75 14.24
N VAL A 70 0.76 -0.56 13.39
CA VAL A 70 2.16 -0.84 13.74
C VAL A 70 2.66 0.12 14.82
N TYR A 71 2.30 1.39 14.76
CA TYR A 71 2.61 2.36 15.80
C TYR A 71 2.05 1.93 17.16
N ASP A 72 0.77 1.53 17.20
CA ASP A 72 0.14 1.05 18.45
C ASP A 72 0.82 -0.21 19.00
N LEU A 73 1.34 -1.07 18.13
CA LEU A 73 2.11 -2.24 18.51
C LEU A 73 3.47 -1.88 19.12
N LEU A 74 4.12 -0.81 18.60
CA LEU A 74 5.47 -0.41 18.99
C LEU A 74 5.51 0.63 20.12
N LYS A 75 4.40 1.26 20.48
CA LYS A 75 4.35 2.42 21.41
C LYS A 75 5.03 2.22 22.76
N ASP A 76 5.04 0.98 23.27
CA ASP A 76 5.65 0.62 24.56
C ASP A 76 7.02 -0.08 24.40
N SER A 77 7.56 -0.11 23.16
CA SER A 77 8.86 -0.68 22.84
C SER A 77 9.94 0.42 22.67
N LYS A 78 11.18 0.01 22.49
CA LYS A 78 12.27 0.94 22.13
C LYS A 78 12.35 1.22 20.64
N SER A 79 11.66 0.41 19.85
CA SER A 79 11.56 0.55 18.39
C SER A 79 10.48 1.54 18.02
N TYR A 80 10.64 2.24 16.91
CA TYR A 80 9.66 3.21 16.44
C TYR A 80 9.64 3.33 14.93
N ILE A 81 8.54 3.85 14.40
CA ILE A 81 8.43 4.21 12.98
C ILE A 81 9.26 5.47 12.74
N ALA A 82 10.34 5.36 11.97
CA ALA A 82 11.20 6.47 11.63
C ALA A 82 10.54 7.39 10.58
N PHE A 83 10.01 6.79 9.51
CA PHE A 83 9.28 7.51 8.46
C PHE A 83 8.54 6.54 7.52
N MET A 84 7.74 7.12 6.63
CA MET A 84 7.05 6.41 5.55
C MET A 84 7.50 6.96 4.20
N ILE A 85 7.67 6.08 3.20
CA ILE A 85 7.93 6.47 1.81
C ILE A 85 7.00 5.63 0.92
N HIS A 86 6.08 6.31 0.21
CA HIS A 86 5.10 5.68 -0.68
C HIS A 86 4.32 4.55 0.02
N ASP A 87 4.61 3.31 -0.34
CA ASP A 87 4.01 2.08 0.17
C ASP A 87 4.90 1.36 1.21
N SER A 88 5.95 2.02 1.67
CA SER A 88 6.96 1.44 2.56
C SER A 88 6.97 2.12 3.92
N LEU A 89 7.15 1.31 4.97
CA LEU A 89 7.32 1.74 6.34
C LEU A 89 8.75 1.47 6.79
N VAL A 90 9.42 2.49 7.29
CA VAL A 90 10.78 2.38 7.82
C VAL A 90 10.74 2.43 9.34
N ILE A 91 11.30 1.40 9.96
CA ILE A 91 11.32 1.22 11.41
C ILE A 91 12.76 1.27 11.89
N ASP A 92 13.05 2.08 12.90
CA ASP A 92 14.26 1.97 13.68
C ASP A 92 14.04 0.89 14.74
N LEU A 93 14.75 -0.25 14.57
CA LEU A 93 14.53 -1.45 15.35
C LEU A 93 15.58 -1.60 16.44
N ALA A 94 15.18 -1.53 17.68
CA ALA A 94 16.01 -1.88 18.83
C ALA A 94 16.29 -3.39 18.87
N LYS A 95 17.48 -3.78 19.33
CA LYS A 95 17.88 -5.20 19.37
C LYS A 95 16.97 -6.05 20.26
N GLU A 96 16.48 -5.47 21.32
CA GLU A 96 15.61 -6.10 22.31
C GLU A 96 14.24 -6.43 21.72
N ASP A 97 13.80 -5.65 20.73
CA ASP A 97 12.45 -5.73 20.15
C ASP A 97 12.38 -6.64 18.91
N LYS A 98 13.45 -7.36 18.57
CA LYS A 98 13.47 -8.24 17.38
C LYS A 98 12.33 -9.26 17.37
N GLY A 99 11.87 -9.71 18.53
CA GLY A 99 10.73 -10.62 18.65
C GLY A 99 9.39 -10.02 18.18
N LEU A 100 9.28 -8.67 18.09
CA LEU A 100 8.09 -8.00 17.60
C LEU A 100 7.95 -8.02 16.08
N LEU A 101 9.04 -8.29 15.33
CA LEU A 101 9.06 -8.19 13.88
C LEU A 101 8.01 -9.09 13.21
N THR A 102 7.86 -10.33 13.64
CA THR A 102 6.84 -11.23 13.07
C THR A 102 5.44 -10.60 13.17
N LYS A 103 5.13 -10.05 14.35
CA LYS A 103 3.85 -9.41 14.59
C LYS A 103 3.69 -8.11 13.79
N VAL A 104 4.77 -7.34 13.61
CA VAL A 104 4.77 -6.16 12.73
C VAL A 104 4.44 -6.56 11.28
N PHE A 105 5.01 -7.66 10.79
CA PHE A 105 4.73 -8.15 9.44
C PHE A 105 3.29 -8.62 9.29
N GLU A 106 2.79 -9.40 10.23
CA GLU A 106 1.39 -9.83 10.24
C GLU A 106 0.45 -8.62 10.19
N VAL A 107 0.65 -7.66 11.09
CA VAL A 107 -0.16 -6.45 11.16
C VAL A 107 -0.06 -5.63 9.88
N PHE A 108 1.13 -5.48 9.29
CA PHE A 108 1.32 -4.67 8.11
C PHE A 108 0.79 -5.34 6.84
N SER A 109 0.83 -6.68 6.73
CA SER A 109 0.32 -7.46 5.59
C SER A 109 -1.20 -7.62 5.58
N GLN A 110 -1.82 -7.73 6.76
CA GLN A 110 -3.25 -7.97 6.91
C GLN A 110 -4.02 -6.66 6.90
N THR A 111 -4.60 -6.33 5.75
CA THR A 111 -5.32 -5.06 5.54
C THR A 111 -6.83 -5.26 5.45
N ASP A 112 -7.59 -4.17 5.53
CA ASP A 112 -9.04 -4.17 5.33
C ASP A 112 -9.45 -4.56 3.87
N LEU A 113 -8.50 -4.57 2.94
CA LEU A 113 -8.69 -4.95 1.54
C LEU A 113 -8.14 -6.35 1.20
N GLY A 114 -7.62 -7.06 2.18
CA GLY A 114 -7.04 -8.38 2.03
C GLY A 114 -5.57 -8.45 2.48
N GLU A 115 -4.97 -9.62 2.26
CA GLU A 115 -3.56 -9.85 2.58
C GLU A 115 -2.65 -9.44 1.43
N PHE A 116 -1.59 -8.70 1.75
CA PHE A 116 -0.58 -8.26 0.79
C PHE A 116 0.79 -8.82 1.11
N SER A 117 1.52 -9.22 0.07
CA SER A 117 2.90 -9.64 0.20
C SER A 117 3.80 -8.47 0.61
N ILE A 118 4.68 -8.69 1.59
CA ILE A 118 5.66 -7.71 2.05
C ILE A 118 7.05 -8.07 1.55
N SER A 119 7.77 -7.08 1.03
CA SER A 119 9.20 -7.17 0.77
C SER A 119 9.96 -6.47 1.89
N THR A 120 10.89 -7.15 2.53
CA THR A 120 11.60 -6.62 3.69
C THR A 120 13.07 -6.42 3.38
N GLN A 121 13.62 -5.31 3.86
CA GLN A 121 15.03 -4.99 3.83
C GLN A 121 15.50 -4.59 5.23
N ALA A 122 16.73 -4.88 5.57
CA ALA A 122 17.36 -4.42 6.82
C ALA A 122 18.81 -3.98 6.57
N GLY A 123 19.28 -3.04 7.37
CA GLY A 123 20.61 -2.48 7.31
C GLY A 123 20.91 -1.64 8.55
N LYS A 124 22.16 -1.22 8.71
CA LYS A 124 22.56 -0.32 9.81
C LYS A 124 22.16 1.13 9.55
N SER A 125 21.92 1.46 8.30
CA SER A 125 21.43 2.77 7.85
C SER A 125 20.55 2.57 6.63
N PHE A 126 19.73 3.58 6.28
CA PHE A 126 18.86 3.53 5.11
C PHE A 126 19.61 3.29 3.80
N GLY A 127 20.85 3.79 3.68
CA GLY A 127 21.70 3.60 2.49
C GLY A 127 22.35 2.22 2.40
N GLU A 128 22.28 1.38 3.44
CA GLU A 128 22.91 0.05 3.50
C GLU A 128 21.89 -1.10 3.58
N MET A 129 20.63 -0.82 3.23
CA MET A 129 19.55 -1.79 3.27
C MET A 129 19.79 -2.96 2.32
N ARG A 130 19.63 -4.19 2.82
CA ARG A 130 19.72 -5.42 2.05
C ARG A 130 18.44 -6.22 2.21
N LYS A 131 18.00 -6.84 1.12
CA LYS A 131 16.81 -7.71 1.14
C LYS A 131 17.05 -8.90 2.06
N ILE A 132 16.10 -9.14 2.96
CA ILE A 132 16.08 -10.30 3.84
C ILE A 132 14.90 -11.20 3.46
N LYS A 133 15.16 -12.51 3.55
CA LYS A 133 14.10 -13.52 3.44
C LYS A 133 13.65 -13.85 4.86
N TRP A 134 12.35 -13.78 5.08
CA TRP A 134 11.74 -14.35 6.29
C TRP A 134 11.31 -15.77 5.94
N THR A 135 11.77 -16.68 6.74
CA THR A 135 11.34 -18.11 6.72
C THR A 135 10.29 -18.30 7.81
#